data_d90a09ac93227d8c5516fb5dde7cd041
#
_entry.id   d90a09ac93227d8c5516fb5dde7cd041
#
_cell.length_a   1.000
_cell.length_b   1.000
_cell.length_c   1.000
_cell.angle_alpha   90.00
_cell.angle_beta   90.00
_cell.angle_gamma   90.00
#
_symmetry.space_group_name_H-M   'P 1'
#
loop_
_entity.id
_entity.type
_entity.pdbx_description
1 polymer ?
#
loop_
_entity_poly.entity_id
_entity_poly.type
_entity_poly.pdbx_seq_one_letter_code
_entity_poly.pdbx_strand_id
1 'polypeptide(L)'
;DFAGMVLFFPKSKRNISIEQAMEIMAVLDASIKRVAVVVSPSIEQVRLIEAAGFDYIQIHGEIPETEAEAAIAIPILKAFNVSDMDSYEKYHNDSRIAGYVFDAIEPGSGKTFDWRLVDNIPRDEKLLLLAGGLNPDNVRMAIEAVHPDGVDVSSGVENDNGAGKNPEKIHNFVVAVKS
;
A
#
# COMPACT_ATOMS: atom_id res chain seq x y z
N ASP A 1 -1.31 9.38 8.61
CA ASP A 1 -0.43 8.23 8.34
C ASP A 1 -1.29 6.95 8.21
N PHE A 2 -0.73 5.89 7.61
CA PHE A 2 -1.38 4.62 7.34
C PHE A 2 -0.62 3.46 7.99
N ALA A 3 -1.35 2.40 8.39
CA ALA A 3 -0.78 1.12 8.82
C ALA A 3 -1.35 -0.02 7.95
N GLY A 4 -0.49 -0.62 7.11
CA GLY A 4 -0.84 -1.69 6.20
C GLY A 4 -0.71 -3.08 6.82
N MET A 5 -1.73 -3.92 6.65
CA MET A 5 -1.78 -5.31 7.13
C MET A 5 -2.09 -6.25 5.97
N VAL A 6 -1.18 -7.20 5.70
CA VAL A 6 -1.33 -8.14 4.58
C VAL A 6 -2.28 -9.26 4.97
N LEU A 7 -3.35 -9.45 4.20
CA LEU A 7 -4.42 -10.40 4.46
C LEU A 7 -4.66 -11.31 3.25
N PHE A 8 -5.12 -12.52 3.50
CA PHE A 8 -5.55 -13.49 2.47
C PHE A 8 -4.48 -13.85 1.42
N PHE A 9 -3.21 -13.64 1.76
CA PHE A 9 -2.10 -13.98 0.86
C PHE A 9 -1.02 -14.82 1.55
N PRO A 10 -1.28 -16.11 1.81
CA PRO A 10 -0.41 -16.99 2.61
C PRO A 10 0.99 -17.21 2.02
N LYS A 11 1.22 -16.84 0.75
CA LYS A 11 2.57 -16.84 0.15
C LYS A 11 3.46 -15.73 0.72
N SER A 12 2.89 -14.70 1.30
CA SER A 12 3.65 -13.62 1.94
C SER A 12 4.00 -14.00 3.39
N LYS A 13 5.27 -13.85 3.75
CA LYS A 13 5.71 -13.96 5.16
C LYS A 13 5.06 -12.93 6.09
N ARG A 14 4.43 -11.89 5.52
CA ARG A 14 3.75 -10.80 6.24
C ARG A 14 2.25 -11.03 6.40
N ASN A 15 1.73 -12.15 5.86
CA ASN A 15 0.32 -12.45 5.96
C ASN A 15 -0.08 -12.72 7.40
N ILE A 16 -1.16 -12.08 7.82
CA ILE A 16 -1.80 -12.31 9.14
C ILE A 16 -3.28 -12.65 8.95
N SER A 17 -3.92 -13.14 9.99
CA SER A 17 -5.36 -13.38 9.99
C SER A 17 -6.15 -12.09 10.25
N ILE A 18 -7.45 -12.11 9.97
CA ILE A 18 -8.36 -10.98 10.30
C ILE A 18 -8.37 -10.72 11.81
N GLU A 19 -8.37 -11.77 12.64
CA GLU A 19 -8.38 -11.67 14.11
C GLU A 19 -7.10 -10.97 14.59
N GLN A 20 -5.93 -11.37 14.07
CA GLN A 20 -4.66 -10.70 14.38
C GLN A 20 -4.64 -9.24 13.94
N ALA A 21 -5.21 -8.95 12.77
CA ALA A 21 -5.33 -7.58 12.30
C ALA A 21 -6.22 -6.74 13.23
N MET A 22 -7.35 -7.28 13.70
CA MET A 22 -8.24 -6.60 14.66
C MET A 22 -7.54 -6.33 15.99
N GLU A 23 -6.72 -7.26 16.48
CA GLU A 23 -5.89 -7.05 17.68
C GLU A 23 -4.89 -5.90 17.50
N ILE A 24 -4.24 -5.82 16.34
CA ILE A 24 -3.34 -4.70 16.00
C ILE A 24 -4.13 -3.39 15.93
N MET A 25 -5.26 -3.37 15.22
CA MET A 25 -6.09 -2.17 15.08
C MET A 25 -6.60 -1.64 16.42
N ALA A 26 -6.86 -2.52 17.39
CA ALA A 26 -7.33 -2.14 18.73
C ALA A 26 -6.32 -1.33 19.55
N VAL A 27 -5.01 -1.42 19.21
CA VAL A 27 -3.93 -0.73 19.93
C VAL A 27 -3.32 0.43 19.10
N LEU A 28 -3.72 0.60 17.85
CA LEU A 28 -3.28 1.73 17.03
C LEU A 28 -3.92 3.04 17.50
N ASP A 29 -3.14 4.12 17.43
CA ASP A 29 -3.69 5.46 17.62
C ASP A 29 -4.81 5.74 16.62
N ALA A 30 -5.88 6.39 17.09
CA ALA A 30 -7.09 6.67 16.30
C ALA A 30 -6.83 7.55 15.04
N SER A 31 -5.73 8.30 15.02
CA SER A 31 -5.30 9.08 13.85
C SER A 31 -4.69 8.24 12.73
N ILE A 32 -4.25 7.02 13.02
CA ILE A 32 -3.65 6.10 12.04
C ILE A 32 -4.76 5.37 11.28
N LYS A 33 -4.77 5.55 9.96
CA LYS A 33 -5.68 4.84 9.05
C LYS A 33 -5.25 3.39 8.87
N ARG A 34 -6.19 2.48 8.95
CA ARG A 34 -5.99 1.02 8.86
C ARG A 34 -6.22 0.57 7.44
N VAL A 35 -5.21 -0.05 6.84
CA VAL A 35 -5.22 -0.47 5.43
C VAL A 35 -5.11 -1.99 5.34
N ALA A 36 -6.11 -2.64 4.77
CA ALA A 36 -6.02 -4.06 4.39
C ALA A 36 -5.26 -4.18 3.07
N VAL A 37 -4.15 -4.92 3.04
CA VAL A 37 -3.35 -5.13 1.83
C VAL A 37 -3.61 -6.53 1.29
N VAL A 38 -4.12 -6.63 0.07
CA VAL A 38 -4.59 -7.88 -0.55
C VAL A 38 -4.15 -8.02 -1.99
N VAL A 39 -4.20 -9.25 -2.52
CA VAL A 39 -3.89 -9.56 -3.91
C VAL A 39 -5.10 -10.22 -4.56
N SER A 40 -5.71 -9.58 -5.55
CA SER A 40 -6.89 -10.05 -6.29
C SER A 40 -7.94 -10.69 -5.36
N PRO A 41 -8.50 -9.93 -4.40
CA PRO A 41 -9.41 -10.48 -3.40
C PRO A 41 -10.74 -10.92 -4.01
N SER A 42 -11.39 -11.91 -3.40
CA SER A 42 -12.79 -12.20 -3.70
C SER A 42 -13.72 -11.16 -3.05
N ILE A 43 -14.97 -11.09 -3.51
CA ILE A 43 -15.95 -10.17 -2.92
C ILE A 43 -16.26 -10.52 -1.45
N GLU A 44 -16.22 -11.81 -1.10
CA GLU A 44 -16.38 -12.26 0.31
C GLU A 44 -15.24 -11.77 1.18
N GLN A 45 -14.00 -11.78 0.67
CA GLN A 45 -12.83 -11.24 1.39
C GLN A 45 -12.96 -9.73 1.59
N VAL A 46 -13.43 -9.00 0.58
CA VAL A 46 -13.70 -7.55 0.71
C VAL A 46 -14.74 -7.29 1.79
N ARG A 47 -15.84 -8.04 1.82
CA ARG A 47 -16.88 -7.91 2.87
C ARG A 47 -16.35 -8.20 4.28
N LEU A 48 -15.46 -9.18 4.42
CA LEU A 48 -14.80 -9.45 5.71
C LEU A 48 -13.91 -8.29 6.15
N ILE A 49 -13.19 -7.66 5.22
CA ILE A 49 -12.36 -6.49 5.47
C ILE A 49 -13.23 -5.29 5.92
N GLU A 50 -14.33 -5.03 5.21
CA GLU A 50 -15.27 -3.97 5.56
C GLU A 50 -15.89 -4.20 6.95
N ALA A 51 -16.33 -5.43 7.23
CA ALA A 51 -16.90 -5.80 8.53
C ALA A 51 -15.88 -5.70 9.68
N ALA A 52 -14.60 -5.90 9.40
CA ALA A 52 -13.53 -5.75 10.39
C ALA A 52 -13.19 -4.29 10.71
N GLY A 53 -13.70 -3.31 9.94
CA GLY A 53 -13.55 -1.89 10.21
C GLY A 53 -12.24 -1.27 9.72
N PHE A 54 -11.68 -1.75 8.62
CA PHE A 54 -10.60 -1.08 7.93
C PHE A 54 -11.05 0.24 7.30
N ASP A 55 -10.14 1.21 7.20
CA ASP A 55 -10.41 2.53 6.60
C ASP A 55 -10.19 2.51 5.08
N TYR A 56 -9.27 1.67 4.59
CA TYR A 56 -8.89 1.51 3.19
C TYR A 56 -8.59 0.05 2.87
N ILE A 57 -8.74 -0.29 1.59
CA ILE A 57 -8.23 -1.55 1.03
C ILE A 57 -7.22 -1.26 -0.07
N GLN A 58 -6.00 -1.78 0.07
CA GLN A 58 -4.97 -1.72 -0.96
C GLN A 58 -5.00 -3.01 -1.78
N ILE A 59 -5.29 -2.89 -3.07
CA ILE A 59 -5.46 -4.04 -3.97
C ILE A 59 -4.30 -4.10 -4.97
N HIS A 60 -3.51 -5.17 -4.87
CA HIS A 60 -2.60 -5.62 -5.92
C HIS A 60 -3.36 -6.58 -6.86
N GLY A 61 -3.03 -6.57 -8.16
CA GLY A 61 -3.74 -7.39 -9.15
C GLY A 61 -5.14 -6.88 -9.45
N GLU A 62 -6.10 -7.78 -9.63
CA GLU A 62 -7.43 -7.44 -10.11
C GLU A 62 -8.36 -6.96 -8.98
N ILE A 63 -9.15 -5.93 -9.28
CA ILE A 63 -10.30 -5.55 -8.45
C ILE A 63 -11.45 -6.51 -8.78
N PRO A 64 -12.12 -7.11 -7.80
CA PRO A 64 -13.21 -8.03 -8.10
C PRO A 64 -14.34 -7.34 -8.86
N GLU A 65 -14.78 -7.97 -9.94
CA GLU A 65 -15.96 -7.54 -10.69
C GLU A 65 -17.21 -7.78 -9.84
N THR A 66 -18.10 -6.81 -9.82
CA THR A 66 -19.38 -6.94 -9.13
C THR A 66 -20.48 -6.43 -10.05
N GLU A 67 -21.63 -7.09 -10.04
CA GLU A 67 -22.81 -6.66 -10.79
C GLU A 67 -23.42 -5.35 -10.27
N ALA A 68 -23.02 -4.92 -9.09
CA ALA A 68 -23.44 -3.68 -8.49
C ALA A 68 -22.19 -2.84 -8.10
N GLU A 69 -22.07 -1.62 -8.63
CA GLU A 69 -21.04 -0.63 -8.23
C GLU A 69 -20.97 -0.41 -6.70
N ALA A 70 -22.07 -0.72 -6.00
CA ALA A 70 -22.20 -0.60 -4.54
C ALA A 70 -21.57 -1.75 -3.73
N ALA A 71 -20.93 -2.74 -4.36
CA ALA A 71 -20.44 -3.92 -3.63
C ALA A 71 -19.11 -3.71 -2.89
N ILE A 72 -18.39 -2.61 -3.15
CA ILE A 72 -17.18 -2.21 -2.42
C ILE A 72 -17.39 -0.77 -1.95
N ALA A 73 -17.67 -0.60 -0.66
CA ALA A 73 -17.91 0.71 -0.06
C ALA A 73 -16.63 1.33 0.53
N ILE A 74 -15.65 0.49 0.88
CA ILE A 74 -14.37 0.95 1.41
C ILE A 74 -13.50 1.57 0.29
N PRO A 75 -12.86 2.75 0.52
CA PRO A 75 -11.99 3.38 -0.47
C PRO A 75 -10.82 2.48 -0.87
N ILE A 76 -10.56 2.40 -2.17
CA ILE A 76 -9.50 1.55 -2.74
C ILE A 76 -8.22 2.35 -2.95
N LEU A 77 -7.09 1.83 -2.48
CA LEU A 77 -5.75 2.20 -2.91
C LEU A 77 -5.29 1.15 -3.93
N LYS A 78 -5.27 1.51 -5.21
CA LYS A 78 -4.89 0.57 -6.28
C LYS A 78 -3.38 0.51 -6.43
N ALA A 79 -2.79 -0.66 -6.19
CA ALA A 79 -1.36 -0.86 -6.37
C ALA A 79 -1.05 -1.25 -7.82
N PHE A 80 -0.04 -0.58 -8.38
CA PHE A 80 0.50 -0.83 -9.71
C PHE A 80 1.98 -1.17 -9.62
N ASN A 81 2.42 -2.05 -10.49
CA ASN A 81 3.84 -2.19 -10.78
C ASN A 81 4.20 -1.16 -11.86
N VAL A 82 5.28 -0.42 -11.67
CA VAL A 82 5.72 0.61 -12.63
C VAL A 82 6.03 0.06 -14.04
N SER A 83 6.18 -1.25 -14.18
CA SER A 83 6.33 -1.92 -15.48
C SER A 83 4.99 -2.25 -16.17
N ASP A 84 3.85 -2.08 -15.47
CA ASP A 84 2.51 -2.47 -15.95
C ASP A 84 1.58 -1.24 -16.02
N MET A 85 1.87 -0.34 -16.95
CA MET A 85 1.06 0.85 -17.17
C MET A 85 -0.28 0.57 -17.86
N ASP A 86 -0.42 -0.57 -18.55
CA ASP A 86 -1.71 -1.00 -19.11
C ASP A 86 -2.75 -1.22 -18.01
N SER A 87 -2.31 -1.71 -16.85
CA SER A 87 -3.15 -1.84 -15.67
C SER A 87 -3.62 -0.50 -15.11
N TYR A 88 -2.78 0.56 -15.19
CA TYR A 88 -3.17 1.91 -14.79
C TYR A 88 -4.30 2.44 -15.70
N GLU A 89 -4.17 2.32 -17.02
CA GLU A 89 -5.18 2.75 -17.98
C GLU A 89 -6.56 2.10 -17.74
N LYS A 90 -6.56 0.84 -17.31
CA LYS A 90 -7.78 0.10 -16.97
C LYS A 90 -8.53 0.71 -15.79
N TYR A 91 -7.82 1.23 -14.79
CA TYR A 91 -8.40 1.57 -13.49
C TYR A 91 -8.46 3.07 -13.17
N HIS A 92 -7.74 3.94 -13.89
CA HIS A 92 -7.61 5.35 -13.50
C HIS A 92 -8.94 6.12 -13.44
N ASN A 93 -9.95 5.70 -14.22
CA ASN A 93 -11.29 6.30 -14.23
C ASN A 93 -12.27 5.67 -13.22
N ASP A 94 -11.86 4.65 -12.46
CA ASP A 94 -12.73 4.01 -11.46
C ASP A 94 -12.92 4.94 -10.26
N SER A 95 -14.18 5.35 -10.01
CA SER A 95 -14.52 6.27 -8.93
C SER A 95 -14.33 5.70 -7.52
N ARG A 96 -14.20 4.37 -7.37
CA ARG A 96 -13.92 3.70 -6.10
C ARG A 96 -12.47 3.86 -5.66
N ILE A 97 -11.58 4.23 -6.59
CA ILE A 97 -10.16 4.39 -6.32
C ILE A 97 -9.90 5.78 -5.73
N ALA A 98 -9.46 5.80 -4.49
CA ALA A 98 -9.08 7.00 -3.75
C ALA A 98 -7.60 7.36 -3.91
N GLY A 99 -6.77 6.41 -4.35
CA GLY A 99 -5.35 6.63 -4.54
C GLY A 99 -4.64 5.48 -5.26
N TYR A 100 -3.43 5.77 -5.67
CA TYR A 100 -2.53 4.84 -6.36
C TYR A 100 -1.31 4.56 -5.51
N VAL A 101 -0.86 3.31 -5.51
CA VAL A 101 0.42 2.90 -4.91
C VAL A 101 1.30 2.37 -6.04
N PHE A 102 2.40 3.07 -6.33
CA PHE A 102 3.37 2.64 -7.34
C PHE A 102 4.52 1.90 -6.67
N ASP A 103 4.65 0.62 -6.97
CA ASP A 103 5.66 -0.27 -6.40
C ASP A 103 6.76 -0.58 -7.41
N ALA A 104 7.92 -0.96 -6.93
CA ALA A 104 9.06 -1.41 -7.74
C ALA A 104 8.70 -2.59 -8.65
N ILE A 105 9.50 -2.79 -9.71
CA ILE A 105 9.36 -3.90 -10.65
C ILE A 105 9.33 -5.27 -9.95
N GLU A 106 10.09 -5.41 -8.84
CA GLU A 106 10.12 -6.61 -7.98
C GLU A 106 9.63 -6.24 -6.58
N PRO A 107 8.33 -6.30 -6.29
CA PRO A 107 7.77 -5.95 -4.99
C PRO A 107 8.43 -6.73 -3.85
N GLY A 108 8.90 -6.02 -2.82
CA GLY A 108 9.56 -6.64 -1.67
C GLY A 108 11.02 -7.05 -1.88
N SER A 109 11.62 -6.79 -3.04
CA SER A 109 13.03 -7.10 -3.31
C SER A 109 14.01 -6.19 -2.55
N GLY A 110 13.57 -5.04 -2.07
CA GLY A 110 14.42 -4.01 -1.46
C GLY A 110 15.27 -3.22 -2.47
N LYS A 111 15.10 -3.47 -3.77
CA LYS A 111 15.78 -2.70 -4.83
C LYS A 111 14.93 -1.50 -5.21
N THR A 112 15.56 -0.34 -5.35
CA THR A 112 14.93 0.86 -5.91
C THR A 112 14.74 0.71 -7.42
N PHE A 113 13.67 1.28 -7.93
CA PHE A 113 13.46 1.42 -9.37
C PHE A 113 13.82 2.84 -9.85
N ASP A 114 13.80 3.04 -11.16
CA ASP A 114 13.99 4.37 -11.74
C ASP A 114 12.71 5.22 -11.48
N TRP A 115 12.77 6.11 -10.50
CA TRP A 115 11.63 6.97 -10.11
C TRP A 115 11.14 7.87 -11.24
N ARG A 116 11.97 8.11 -12.27
CA ARG A 116 11.57 8.89 -13.47
C ARG A 116 10.44 8.22 -14.26
N LEU A 117 10.21 6.92 -14.06
CA LEU A 117 9.08 6.22 -14.67
C LEU A 117 7.74 6.72 -14.12
N VAL A 118 7.73 7.31 -12.93
CA VAL A 118 6.53 7.86 -12.28
C VAL A 118 6.22 9.29 -12.78
N ASP A 119 7.19 10.00 -13.36
CA ASP A 119 7.02 11.38 -13.85
C ASP A 119 5.97 11.50 -14.96
N ASN A 120 5.74 10.42 -15.71
CA ASN A 120 4.77 10.39 -16.80
C ASN A 120 3.34 10.03 -16.35
N ILE A 121 3.12 9.75 -15.05
CA ILE A 121 1.80 9.43 -14.54
C ILE A 121 1.02 10.74 -14.38
N PRO A 122 -0.18 10.84 -15.00
CA PRO A 122 -1.01 12.03 -14.85
C PRO A 122 -1.35 12.27 -13.38
N ARG A 123 -1.13 13.50 -12.91
CA ARG A 123 -1.58 13.94 -11.60
C ARG A 123 -3.05 14.28 -11.68
N ASP A 124 -3.84 13.66 -10.85
CA ASP A 124 -5.26 13.95 -10.64
C ASP A 124 -5.52 14.24 -9.14
N GLU A 125 -6.77 14.25 -8.71
CA GLU A 125 -7.16 14.51 -7.33
C GLU A 125 -6.94 13.28 -6.40
N LYS A 126 -6.52 12.13 -6.94
CA LYS A 126 -6.31 10.90 -6.18
C LYS A 126 -4.92 10.89 -5.55
N LEU A 127 -4.81 10.28 -4.37
CA LEU A 127 -3.53 10.15 -3.69
C LEU A 127 -2.52 9.39 -4.54
N LEU A 128 -1.30 9.89 -4.64
CA LEU A 128 -0.18 9.18 -5.21
C LEU A 128 0.79 8.75 -4.11
N LEU A 129 0.86 7.45 -3.86
CA LEU A 129 1.76 6.85 -2.88
C LEU A 129 2.91 6.14 -3.60
N LEU A 130 4.14 6.47 -3.21
CA LEU A 130 5.33 5.84 -3.75
C LEU A 130 5.80 4.70 -2.84
N ALA A 131 5.98 3.52 -3.41
CA ALA A 131 6.48 2.32 -2.75
C ALA A 131 7.71 1.75 -3.47
N GLY A 132 8.20 0.61 -3.00
CA GLY A 132 9.26 -0.13 -3.69
C GLY A 132 10.68 0.23 -3.28
N GLY A 133 11.28 -0.58 -2.41
CA GLY A 133 12.69 -0.46 -2.00
C GLY A 133 13.02 0.76 -1.16
N LEU A 134 12.02 1.50 -0.67
CA LEU A 134 12.23 2.65 0.19
C LEU A 134 12.79 2.22 1.57
N ASN A 135 13.65 3.06 2.11
CA ASN A 135 14.26 2.90 3.42
C ASN A 135 14.67 4.29 3.97
N PRO A 136 15.14 4.42 5.23
CA PRO A 136 15.53 5.71 5.81
C PRO A 136 16.58 6.48 5.01
N ASP A 137 17.47 5.79 4.27
CA ASP A 137 18.60 6.42 3.59
C ASP A 137 18.23 6.99 2.21
N ASN A 138 17.15 6.50 1.58
CA ASN A 138 16.78 6.87 0.21
C ASN A 138 15.43 7.57 0.07
N VAL A 139 14.57 7.53 1.09
CA VAL A 139 13.20 8.04 0.99
C VAL A 139 13.14 9.53 0.69
N ARG A 140 14.03 10.33 1.25
CA ARG A 140 14.07 11.77 1.00
C ARG A 140 14.35 12.08 -0.48
N MET A 141 15.35 11.41 -1.06
CA MET A 141 15.68 11.56 -2.49
C MET A 141 14.50 11.12 -3.38
N ALA A 142 13.78 10.07 -2.98
CA ALA A 142 12.58 9.62 -3.69
C ALA A 142 11.45 10.66 -3.65
N ILE A 143 11.22 11.28 -2.49
CA ILE A 143 10.24 12.35 -2.33
C ILE A 143 10.61 13.58 -3.19
N GLU A 144 11.87 13.99 -3.16
CA GLU A 144 12.36 15.12 -3.95
C GLU A 144 12.26 14.87 -5.47
N ALA A 145 12.42 13.63 -5.91
CA ALA A 145 12.34 13.27 -7.32
C ALA A 145 10.89 13.16 -7.84
N VAL A 146 9.97 12.62 -7.03
CA VAL A 146 8.62 12.24 -7.47
C VAL A 146 7.55 13.19 -6.97
N HIS A 147 7.78 13.88 -5.84
CA HIS A 147 6.79 14.71 -5.14
C HIS A 147 5.46 13.96 -4.89
N PRO A 148 5.48 12.74 -4.30
CA PRO A 148 4.27 11.99 -4.01
C PRO A 148 3.50 12.61 -2.85
N ASP A 149 2.20 12.27 -2.70
CA ASP A 149 1.40 12.67 -1.55
C ASP A 149 1.77 11.88 -0.29
N GLY A 150 2.37 10.71 -0.47
CA GLY A 150 2.88 9.87 0.61
C GLY A 150 3.84 8.79 0.11
N VAL A 151 4.44 8.09 1.07
CA VAL A 151 5.38 6.99 0.80
C VAL A 151 4.99 5.76 1.59
N ASP A 152 5.18 4.58 0.99
CA ASP A 152 4.95 3.28 1.63
C ASP A 152 6.27 2.51 1.79
N VAL A 153 6.51 1.99 2.97
CA VAL A 153 7.70 1.21 3.30
C VAL A 153 7.34 -0.12 3.94
N SER A 154 7.96 -1.19 3.47
CA SER A 154 7.79 -2.50 4.10
C SER A 154 9.14 -3.13 4.45
N SER A 155 9.88 -3.67 3.48
CA SER A 155 11.16 -4.35 3.74
C SER A 155 12.25 -3.45 4.31
N GLY A 156 12.28 -2.17 3.91
CA GLY A 156 13.29 -1.21 4.35
C GLY A 156 13.30 -0.90 5.86
N VAL A 157 12.24 -1.29 6.58
CA VAL A 157 12.13 -1.13 8.04
C VAL A 157 11.97 -2.48 8.77
N GLU A 158 12.33 -3.59 8.12
CA GLU A 158 12.39 -4.90 8.77
C GLU A 158 13.70 -5.07 9.57
N ASN A 159 13.67 -5.97 10.56
CA ASN A 159 14.87 -6.42 11.24
C ASN A 159 15.84 -7.11 10.26
N ASP A 160 17.14 -7.05 10.52
CA ASP A 160 18.16 -7.61 9.62
C ASP A 160 18.05 -9.13 9.46
N ASN A 161 17.48 -9.81 10.45
CA ASN A 161 17.13 -11.23 10.37
C ASN A 161 15.83 -11.52 9.58
N GLY A 162 15.15 -10.47 9.06
CA GLY A 162 13.92 -10.57 8.30
C GLY A 162 12.66 -10.92 9.12
N ALA A 163 12.78 -10.97 10.45
CA ALA A 163 11.67 -11.28 11.35
C ALA A 163 11.08 -10.00 11.97
N GLY A 164 9.90 -9.61 11.48
CA GLY A 164 9.16 -8.45 12.00
C GLY A 164 9.76 -7.09 11.62
N LYS A 165 9.13 -6.04 12.10
CA LYS A 165 9.54 -4.65 11.87
C LYS A 165 10.50 -4.18 12.97
N ASN A 166 11.42 -3.30 12.59
CA ASN A 166 12.40 -2.68 13.49
C ASN A 166 11.90 -1.30 13.91
N PRO A 167 11.58 -1.05 15.20
CA PRO A 167 11.06 0.23 15.67
C PRO A 167 11.99 1.41 15.39
N GLU A 168 13.31 1.21 15.50
CA GLU A 168 14.30 2.27 15.23
C GLU A 168 14.32 2.65 13.74
N LYS A 169 14.29 1.64 12.84
CA LYS A 169 14.21 1.89 11.40
C LYS A 169 12.90 2.56 11.01
N ILE A 170 11.77 2.21 11.65
CA ILE A 170 10.49 2.91 11.46
C ILE A 170 10.62 4.37 11.88
N HIS A 171 11.15 4.62 13.09
CA HIS A 171 11.36 5.98 13.58
C HIS A 171 12.22 6.80 12.61
N ASN A 172 13.38 6.28 12.22
CA ASN A 172 14.32 6.94 11.31
C ASN A 172 13.66 7.22 9.93
N PHE A 173 12.86 6.29 9.43
CA PHE A 173 12.11 6.49 8.18
C PHE A 173 11.12 7.65 8.32
N VAL A 174 10.32 7.66 9.37
CA VAL A 174 9.34 8.75 9.62
C VAL A 174 10.02 10.09 9.76
N VAL A 175 11.16 10.15 10.46
CA VAL A 175 11.97 11.39 10.58
C VAL A 175 12.45 11.84 9.20
N ALA A 176 12.99 10.93 8.39
CA ALA A 176 13.48 11.25 7.04
C ALA A 176 12.37 11.73 6.09
N VAL A 177 11.14 11.24 6.26
CA VAL A 177 9.96 11.69 5.47
C VAL A 177 9.52 13.09 5.88
N LYS A 178 9.62 13.44 7.18
CA LYS A 178 9.10 14.71 7.73
C LYS A 178 10.13 15.84 7.77
N SER A 179 11.39 15.56 7.40
CA SER A 179 12.48 16.54 7.36
C SER A 179 12.58 17.21 5.98
#